data_7d802dc6af11ba0bb6037daa98285dc5
#
_entry.id   7d802dc6af11ba0bb6037daa98285dc5
#
_cell.length_a   1.000
_cell.length_b   1.000
_cell.length_c   1.000
_cell.angle_alpha   90.00
_cell.angle_beta   90.00
_cell.angle_gamma   90.00
#
_symmetry.space_group_name_H-M   'P 1'
#
loop_
_entity.id
_entity.type
_entity.pdbx_description
1 polymer ?
#
loop_
_entity_poly.entity_id
_entity_poly.type
_entity_poly.pdbx_seq_one_letter_code
_entity_poly.pdbx_strand_id
1 'polypeptide(L)'
;MIPCTIRYEFIQKFNVSAQRAFVWCTDYRPDDMKLMKEENATRRVQRIANEVLILFDTFVDKERKGIEKQKLVCIYPKRLTWTSTHLTGPNKYSQFIYEVTALAEGKSQLKFTALSLDYENRYKEDTERKSKAVKKGDAKKWKLLAEEMEKDTC
;
A
#
# COMPACT_ATOMS: atom_id res chain seq x y z
N MET A 1 -16.49 -17.85 8.98
CA MET A 1 -17.13 -16.88 8.07
C MET A 1 -16.30 -16.79 6.79
N ILE A 2 -16.94 -16.92 5.64
CA ILE A 2 -16.25 -16.79 4.34
C ILE A 2 -16.14 -15.28 4.02
N PRO A 3 -14.93 -14.75 3.83
CA PRO A 3 -14.78 -13.34 3.48
C PRO A 3 -15.25 -13.05 2.05
N CYS A 4 -15.65 -11.82 1.81
CA CYS A 4 -15.82 -11.32 0.46
C CYS A 4 -14.44 -11.07 -0.14
N THR A 5 -14.15 -11.67 -1.29
CA THR A 5 -12.85 -11.51 -1.98
C THR A 5 -12.96 -10.46 -3.09
N ILE A 6 -12.07 -9.50 -3.07
CA ILE A 6 -11.98 -8.43 -4.06
C ILE A 6 -10.60 -8.44 -4.68
N ARG A 7 -10.53 -8.51 -6.02
CA ARG A 7 -9.29 -8.43 -6.77
C ARG A 7 -9.30 -7.19 -7.65
N TYR A 8 -8.20 -6.47 -7.65
CA TYR A 8 -8.01 -5.35 -8.58
C TYR A 8 -6.53 -5.09 -8.80
N GLU A 9 -6.23 -4.40 -9.90
CA GLU A 9 -4.88 -3.95 -10.22
C GLU A 9 -4.93 -2.60 -10.91
N PHE A 10 -3.84 -1.85 -10.81
CA PHE A 10 -3.64 -0.63 -11.56
C PHE A 10 -2.16 -0.37 -11.77
N ILE A 11 -1.85 0.57 -12.64
CA ILE A 11 -0.49 1.01 -12.94
C ILE A 11 -0.36 2.48 -12.57
N GLN A 12 0.75 2.81 -11.88
CA GLN A 12 1.16 4.17 -11.59
C GLN A 12 2.50 4.45 -12.23
N LYS A 13 2.56 5.47 -13.07
CA LYS A 13 3.81 5.89 -13.71
C LYS A 13 4.60 6.85 -12.82
N PHE A 14 5.92 6.76 -12.88
CA PHE A 14 6.84 7.64 -12.17
C PHE A 14 7.83 8.28 -13.14
N ASN A 15 8.17 9.55 -12.89
CA ASN A 15 9.22 10.27 -13.63
C ASN A 15 10.58 10.14 -12.91
N VAL A 16 10.85 8.94 -12.41
CA VAL A 16 12.13 8.57 -11.78
C VAL A 16 12.52 7.17 -12.27
N SER A 17 13.81 6.82 -12.11
CA SER A 17 14.28 5.49 -12.48
C SER A 17 13.62 4.41 -11.62
N ALA A 18 13.55 3.19 -12.14
CA ALA A 18 12.97 2.05 -11.41
C ALA A 18 13.68 1.80 -10.08
N GLN A 19 15.01 1.88 -10.05
CA GLN A 19 15.80 1.68 -8.84
C GLN A 19 15.47 2.75 -7.78
N ARG A 20 15.40 4.01 -8.16
CA ARG A 20 15.05 5.11 -7.24
C ARG A 20 13.62 4.98 -6.73
N ALA A 21 12.68 4.65 -7.60
CA ALA A 21 11.29 4.43 -7.20
C ALA A 21 11.19 3.30 -6.18
N PHE A 22 11.86 2.19 -6.44
CA PHE A 22 11.88 1.04 -5.53
C PHE A 22 12.46 1.41 -4.15
N VAL A 23 13.62 2.07 -4.12
CA VAL A 23 14.26 2.48 -2.86
C VAL A 23 13.36 3.43 -2.08
N TRP A 24 12.78 4.41 -2.74
CA TRP A 24 11.88 5.37 -2.10
C TRP A 24 10.63 4.69 -1.52
N CYS A 25 10.01 3.80 -2.29
CA CYS A 25 8.78 3.10 -1.85
C CYS A 25 9.02 2.11 -0.72
N THR A 26 10.21 1.52 -0.64
CA THR A 26 10.53 0.50 0.39
C THR A 26 11.25 1.08 1.61
N ASP A 27 11.50 2.38 1.62
CA ASP A 27 12.03 3.11 2.77
C ASP A 27 10.88 3.51 3.70
N TYR A 28 10.26 2.52 4.33
CA TYR A 28 9.13 2.73 5.21
C TYR A 28 9.50 3.57 6.43
N ARG A 29 8.83 4.70 6.61
CA ARG A 29 9.06 5.66 7.69
C ARG A 29 7.78 5.99 8.45
N PRO A 30 7.90 6.37 9.75
CA PRO A 30 6.74 6.77 10.54
C PRO A 30 5.96 7.96 9.95
N ASP A 31 6.63 8.87 9.24
CA ASP A 31 6.01 10.05 8.64
C ASP A 31 5.34 9.83 7.28
N ASP A 32 5.38 8.59 6.75
CA ASP A 32 4.70 8.24 5.48
C ASP A 32 3.21 8.57 5.51
N MET A 33 2.58 8.49 6.68
CA MET A 33 1.15 8.82 6.84
C MET A 33 0.85 10.28 6.48
N LYS A 34 1.79 11.19 6.72
CA LYS A 34 1.65 12.61 6.32
C LYS A 34 1.70 12.77 4.82
N LEU A 35 2.57 11.99 4.14
CA LEU A 35 2.67 12.01 2.68
C LEU A 35 1.38 11.55 2.02
N MET A 36 0.70 10.59 2.63
CA MET A 36 -0.60 10.10 2.16
C MET A 36 -1.77 10.98 2.59
N LYS A 37 -1.51 12.09 3.29
CA LYS A 37 -2.51 13.00 3.85
C LYS A 37 -3.49 12.32 4.82
N GLU A 38 -2.99 11.32 5.53
CA GLU A 38 -3.74 10.62 6.58
C GLU A 38 -3.48 11.31 7.93
N GLU A 39 -4.21 12.38 8.19
CA GLU A 39 -3.99 13.26 9.36
C GLU A 39 -4.20 12.56 10.71
N ASN A 40 -5.10 11.57 10.75
CA ASN A 40 -5.47 10.85 11.98
C ASN A 40 -4.82 9.47 12.05
N ALA A 41 -3.74 9.26 11.32
CA ALA A 41 -3.03 8.00 11.31
C ALA A 41 -1.60 8.16 11.82
N THR A 42 -1.13 7.13 12.50
CA THR A 42 0.27 7.02 12.96
C THR A 42 0.86 5.70 12.51
N ARG A 43 2.16 5.67 12.32
CA ARG A 43 2.89 4.46 11.92
C ARG A 43 4.08 4.21 12.80
N ARG A 44 4.23 2.97 13.26
CA ARG A 44 5.44 2.45 13.86
C ARG A 44 6.01 1.37 12.96
N VAL A 45 7.32 1.39 12.73
CA VAL A 45 8.02 0.43 11.88
C VAL A 45 8.92 -0.45 12.74
N GLN A 46 8.79 -1.76 12.60
CA GLN A 46 9.66 -2.73 13.27
C GLN A 46 10.33 -3.61 12.21
N ARG A 47 11.66 -3.50 12.08
CA ARG A 47 12.42 -4.36 11.21
C ARG A 47 12.71 -5.69 11.91
N ILE A 48 12.35 -6.80 11.25
CA ILE A 48 12.60 -8.16 11.73
C ILE A 48 13.90 -8.68 11.12
N ALA A 49 14.13 -8.37 9.85
CA ALA A 49 15.33 -8.71 9.10
C ALA A 49 15.57 -7.63 8.04
N ASN A 50 16.65 -7.73 7.26
CA ASN A 50 16.98 -6.71 6.25
C ASN A 50 15.84 -6.47 5.24
N GLU A 51 15.10 -7.51 4.90
CA GLU A 51 14.08 -7.47 3.85
C GLU A 51 12.69 -7.81 4.39
N VAL A 52 12.51 -7.82 5.72
CA VAL A 52 11.23 -8.13 6.36
C VAL A 52 10.97 -7.13 7.49
N LEU A 53 9.80 -6.51 7.44
CA LEU A 53 9.38 -5.57 8.49
C LEU A 53 7.89 -5.70 8.78
N ILE A 54 7.50 -5.23 9.97
CA ILE A 54 6.09 -5.09 10.34
C ILE A 54 5.78 -3.62 10.52
N LEU A 55 4.69 -3.19 9.90
CA LEU A 55 4.10 -1.87 10.11
C LEU A 55 2.95 -1.98 11.12
N PHE A 56 2.96 -1.09 12.07
CA PHE A 56 1.86 -0.91 13.03
C PHE A 56 1.20 0.42 12.70
N ASP A 57 0.14 0.38 11.92
CA ASP A 57 -0.59 1.56 11.48
C ASP A 57 -1.84 1.72 12.34
N THR A 58 -1.94 2.85 13.04
CA THR A 58 -3.09 3.16 13.89
C THR A 58 -3.89 4.29 13.24
N PHE A 59 -5.19 4.05 13.08
CA PHE A 59 -6.13 5.01 12.54
C PHE A 59 -7.12 5.40 13.62
N VAL A 60 -7.34 6.70 13.80
CA VAL A 60 -8.31 7.23 14.76
C VAL A 60 -9.53 7.70 13.98
N ASP A 61 -10.69 7.14 14.31
CA ASP A 61 -11.96 7.53 13.69
C ASP A 61 -12.53 8.81 14.32
N LYS A 62 -13.70 9.27 13.83
CA LYS A 62 -14.37 10.47 14.35
C LYS A 62 -14.79 10.36 15.82
N GLU A 63 -14.96 9.13 16.31
CA GLU A 63 -15.29 8.84 17.71
C GLU A 63 -14.04 8.67 18.59
N ARG A 64 -12.84 8.95 18.04
CA ARG A 64 -11.54 8.80 18.67
C ARG A 64 -11.20 7.36 19.08
N LYS A 65 -11.80 6.39 18.43
CA LYS A 65 -11.43 4.98 18.59
C LYS A 65 -10.26 4.67 17.66
N GLY A 66 -9.16 4.19 18.23
CA GLY A 66 -8.01 3.74 17.48
C GLY A 66 -8.21 2.33 16.91
N ILE A 67 -7.94 2.16 15.62
CA ILE A 67 -7.88 0.85 14.98
C ILE A 67 -6.44 0.62 14.57
N GLU A 68 -5.78 -0.37 15.17
CA GLU A 68 -4.43 -0.77 14.77
C GLU A 68 -4.49 -1.84 13.68
N LYS A 69 -3.74 -1.60 12.60
CA LYS A 69 -3.53 -2.58 11.53
C LYS A 69 -2.07 -2.97 11.52
N GLN A 70 -1.81 -4.26 11.63
CA GLN A 70 -0.47 -4.81 11.50
C GLN A 70 -0.30 -5.35 10.09
N LYS A 71 0.82 -4.98 9.45
CA LYS A 71 1.11 -5.37 8.07
C LYS A 71 2.51 -5.95 7.99
N LEU A 72 2.63 -7.15 7.46
CA LEU A 72 3.90 -7.79 7.19
C LEU A 72 4.38 -7.36 5.80
N VAL A 73 5.54 -6.74 5.71
CA VAL A 73 6.14 -6.34 4.45
C VAL A 73 7.37 -7.20 4.17
N CYS A 74 7.40 -7.81 3.00
CA CYS A 74 8.54 -8.56 2.48
C CYS A 74 9.08 -7.88 1.23
N ILE A 75 10.39 -7.64 1.19
CA ILE A 75 11.05 -6.87 0.13
C ILE A 75 11.95 -7.80 -0.67
N TYR A 76 11.88 -7.70 -2.00
CA TYR A 76 12.65 -8.51 -2.95
C TYR A 76 13.46 -7.58 -3.86
N PRO A 77 14.65 -7.09 -3.42
CA PRO A 77 15.39 -6.03 -4.14
C PRO A 77 15.82 -6.42 -5.56
N LYS A 78 16.19 -7.67 -5.78
CA LYS A 78 16.60 -8.14 -7.11
C LYS A 78 15.50 -8.13 -8.14
N ARG A 79 14.24 -8.09 -7.69
CA ARG A 79 13.05 -8.06 -8.55
C ARG A 79 12.34 -6.72 -8.54
N LEU A 80 12.85 -5.75 -7.78
CA LEU A 80 12.19 -4.45 -7.55
C LEU A 80 10.71 -4.64 -7.15
N THR A 81 10.48 -5.62 -6.28
CA THR A 81 9.15 -6.07 -5.86
C THR A 81 9.07 -6.10 -4.35
N TRP A 82 7.92 -5.81 -3.80
CA TRP A 82 7.63 -6.07 -2.39
C TRP A 82 6.17 -6.44 -2.22
N THR A 83 5.87 -7.06 -1.09
CA THR A 83 4.52 -7.49 -0.74
C THR A 83 4.13 -6.95 0.62
N SER A 84 2.84 -6.75 0.82
CA SER A 84 2.26 -6.41 2.12
C SER A 84 1.12 -7.37 2.41
N THR A 85 1.13 -7.97 3.61
CA THR A 85 0.06 -8.85 4.08
C THR A 85 -0.53 -8.26 5.35
N HIS A 86 -1.83 -8.04 5.39
CA HIS A 86 -2.50 -7.58 6.59
C HIS A 86 -2.63 -8.74 7.58
N LEU A 87 -2.14 -8.57 8.80
CA LEU A 87 -2.17 -9.61 9.83
C LEU A 87 -3.38 -9.47 10.76
N THR A 88 -3.92 -8.26 10.89
CA THR A 88 -5.03 -7.95 11.79
C THR A 88 -6.05 -7.04 11.11
N GLY A 89 -7.19 -6.87 11.76
CA GLY A 89 -8.25 -5.97 11.31
C GLY A 89 -9.34 -6.64 10.46
N PRO A 90 -10.32 -5.86 9.99
CA PRO A 90 -11.47 -6.39 9.24
C PRO A 90 -11.10 -6.95 7.87
N ASN A 91 -9.91 -6.62 7.38
CA ASN A 91 -9.38 -7.12 6.12
C ASN A 91 -8.09 -7.94 6.32
N LYS A 92 -7.98 -8.64 7.45
CA LYS A 92 -6.83 -9.51 7.71
C LYS A 92 -6.61 -10.53 6.59
N TYR A 93 -5.36 -10.89 6.37
CA TYR A 93 -4.89 -11.78 5.30
C TYR A 93 -5.05 -11.23 3.88
N SER A 94 -5.53 -10.00 3.72
CA SER A 94 -5.43 -9.31 2.43
C SER A 94 -3.97 -9.16 2.03
N GLN A 95 -3.68 -9.37 0.74
CA GLN A 95 -2.34 -9.29 0.20
C GLN A 95 -2.25 -8.27 -0.93
N PHE A 96 -1.13 -7.56 -0.94
CA PHE A 96 -0.83 -6.53 -1.93
C PHE A 96 0.55 -6.79 -2.50
N ILE A 97 0.67 -6.75 -3.82
CA ILE A 97 1.92 -6.97 -4.54
C ILE A 97 2.26 -5.69 -5.29
N TYR A 98 3.50 -5.24 -5.11
CA TYR A 98 4.03 -4.03 -5.72
C TYR A 98 5.22 -4.40 -6.59
N GLU A 99 5.12 -4.14 -7.89
CA GLU A 99 6.14 -4.50 -8.87
C GLU A 99 6.55 -3.26 -9.64
N VAL A 100 7.83 -2.89 -9.56
CA VAL A 100 8.38 -1.74 -10.28
C VAL A 100 9.15 -2.22 -11.49
N THR A 101 8.89 -1.61 -12.65
CA THR A 101 9.59 -1.90 -13.91
C THR A 101 10.08 -0.62 -14.56
N ALA A 102 11.25 -0.69 -15.21
CA ALA A 102 11.77 0.42 -16.00
C ALA A 102 10.98 0.55 -17.31
N LEU A 103 10.69 1.78 -17.71
CA LEU A 103 10.06 2.08 -19.01
C LEU A 103 11.09 2.64 -19.99
N ALA A 104 11.69 3.77 -19.63
CA ALA A 104 12.72 4.45 -20.39
C ALA A 104 13.70 5.04 -19.40
N GLU A 105 14.78 5.63 -19.87
CA GLU A 105 15.74 6.30 -19.00
C GLU A 105 15.04 7.35 -18.13
N GLY A 106 15.24 7.25 -16.82
CA GLY A 106 14.62 8.15 -15.84
C GLY A 106 13.11 7.99 -15.67
N LYS A 107 12.51 6.92 -16.21
CA LYS A 107 11.07 6.64 -16.08
C LYS A 107 10.82 5.20 -15.68
N SER A 108 9.78 5.00 -14.89
CA SER A 108 9.38 3.68 -14.41
C SER A 108 7.88 3.61 -14.17
N GLN A 109 7.40 2.44 -13.82
CA GLN A 109 6.02 2.26 -13.41
C GLN A 109 5.91 1.23 -12.30
N LEU A 110 4.91 1.42 -11.47
CA LEU A 110 4.46 0.45 -10.47
C LEU A 110 3.23 -0.27 -11.01
N LYS A 111 3.26 -1.60 -10.96
CA LYS A 111 2.04 -2.41 -11.04
C LYS A 111 1.64 -2.79 -9.62
N PHE A 112 0.45 -2.37 -9.23
CA PHE A 112 -0.16 -2.69 -7.94
C PHE A 112 -1.22 -3.76 -8.16
N THR A 113 -1.11 -4.86 -7.42
CA THR A 113 -2.08 -5.95 -7.45
C THR A 113 -2.61 -6.17 -6.05
N ALA A 114 -3.92 -6.17 -5.90
CA ALA A 114 -4.57 -6.39 -4.61
C ALA A 114 -5.44 -7.63 -4.62
N LEU A 115 -5.33 -8.41 -3.55
CA LEU A 115 -6.27 -9.44 -3.16
C LEU A 115 -6.79 -9.05 -1.78
N SER A 116 -7.93 -8.38 -1.76
CA SER A 116 -8.52 -7.89 -0.52
C SER A 116 -9.59 -8.85 -0.02
N LEU A 117 -9.50 -9.20 1.27
CA LEU A 117 -10.45 -10.04 1.98
C LEU A 117 -11.23 -9.17 2.96
N ASP A 118 -12.56 -9.22 2.89
CA ASP A 118 -13.42 -8.45 3.77
C ASP A 118 -14.32 -9.38 4.58
N TYR A 119 -14.05 -9.46 5.88
CA TYR A 119 -14.79 -10.32 6.81
C TYR A 119 -16.05 -9.66 7.37
N GLU A 120 -16.13 -8.34 7.34
CA GLU A 120 -17.31 -7.61 7.83
C GLU A 120 -18.46 -7.63 6.84
N ASN A 121 -18.17 -7.98 5.61
CA ASN A 121 -19.16 -8.22 4.54
C ASN A 121 -20.19 -7.09 4.40
N ARG A 122 -19.75 -5.86 4.55
CA ARG A 122 -20.59 -4.66 4.48
C ARG A 122 -21.22 -4.44 3.09
N TYR A 123 -20.78 -5.18 2.08
CA TYR A 123 -21.14 -4.95 0.68
C TYR A 123 -21.46 -6.27 -0.03
N LYS A 124 -22.25 -7.14 0.63
CA LYS A 124 -22.63 -8.45 0.08
C LYS A 124 -23.20 -8.40 -1.34
N GLU A 125 -23.83 -7.30 -1.70
CA GLU A 125 -24.66 -7.21 -2.89
C GLU A 125 -23.94 -6.66 -4.12
N ASP A 126 -22.73 -6.05 -3.98
CA ASP A 126 -22.04 -5.46 -5.12
C ASP A 126 -20.51 -5.43 -4.94
N THR A 127 -19.88 -6.60 -5.13
CA THR A 127 -18.43 -6.75 -5.07
C THR A 127 -17.72 -5.95 -6.18
N GLU A 128 -18.34 -5.81 -7.33
CA GLU A 128 -17.79 -5.05 -8.46
C GLU A 128 -17.72 -3.56 -8.14
N ARG A 129 -18.80 -3.00 -7.61
CA ARG A 129 -18.85 -1.60 -7.18
C ARG A 129 -17.84 -1.31 -6.10
N LYS A 130 -17.71 -2.20 -5.11
CA LYS A 130 -16.73 -2.08 -4.05
C LYS A 130 -15.32 -2.15 -4.59
N SER A 131 -15.04 -3.09 -5.48
CA SER A 131 -13.74 -3.23 -6.14
C SER A 131 -13.33 -1.93 -6.86
N LYS A 132 -14.24 -1.33 -7.61
CA LYS A 132 -14.00 -0.05 -8.29
C LYS A 132 -13.73 1.08 -7.29
N ALA A 133 -14.48 1.16 -6.20
CA ALA A 133 -14.31 2.20 -5.20
C ALA A 133 -12.97 2.09 -4.47
N VAL A 134 -12.58 0.89 -4.04
CA VAL A 134 -11.31 0.62 -3.35
C VAL A 134 -10.13 0.87 -4.29
N LYS A 135 -10.21 0.39 -5.52
CA LYS A 135 -9.20 0.63 -6.56
C LYS A 135 -8.99 2.12 -6.79
N LYS A 136 -10.06 2.89 -6.92
CA LYS A 136 -10.00 4.34 -7.11
C LYS A 136 -9.33 5.05 -5.93
N GLY A 137 -9.64 4.61 -4.70
CA GLY A 137 -9.02 5.15 -3.48
C GLY A 137 -7.52 4.89 -3.44
N ASP A 138 -7.10 3.66 -3.70
CA ASP A 138 -5.68 3.28 -3.73
C ASP A 138 -4.93 3.98 -4.86
N ALA A 139 -5.51 4.05 -6.04
CA ALA A 139 -4.90 4.75 -7.17
C ALA A 139 -4.69 6.25 -6.87
N LYS A 140 -5.62 6.88 -6.17
CA LYS A 140 -5.49 8.27 -5.73
C LYS A 140 -4.33 8.45 -4.73
N LYS A 141 -4.17 7.54 -3.75
CA LYS A 141 -3.05 7.55 -2.81
C LYS A 141 -1.72 7.41 -3.53
N TRP A 142 -1.63 6.49 -4.47
CA TRP A 142 -0.40 6.28 -5.24
C TRP A 142 -0.04 7.45 -6.14
N LYS A 143 -1.03 8.16 -6.66
CA LYS A 143 -0.79 9.39 -7.40
C LYS A 143 -0.14 10.46 -6.50
N LEU A 144 -0.63 10.62 -5.27
CA LEU A 144 -0.02 11.53 -4.30
C LEU A 144 1.41 11.12 -3.94
N LEU A 145 1.64 9.82 -3.71
CA LEU A 145 2.97 9.29 -3.42
C LEU A 145 3.93 9.51 -4.59
N ALA A 146 3.47 9.32 -5.82
CA ALA A 146 4.28 9.58 -7.02
C ALA A 146 4.71 11.05 -7.10
N GLU A 147 3.82 11.98 -6.82
CA GLU A 147 4.12 13.41 -6.81
C GLU A 147 5.15 13.76 -5.73
N GLU A 148 5.01 13.19 -4.52
CA GLU A 148 5.99 13.40 -3.44
C GLU A 148 7.35 12.77 -3.75
N MET A 149 7.36 11.58 -4.35
CA MET A 149 8.59 10.92 -4.80
C MET A 149 9.36 11.78 -5.79
N GLU A 150 8.67 12.34 -6.76
CA GLU A 150 9.30 13.20 -7.77
C GLU A 150 9.94 14.45 -7.15
N LYS A 151 9.33 15.03 -6.13
CA LYS A 151 9.89 16.16 -5.38
C LYS A 151 11.16 15.76 -4.62
N ASP A 152 11.16 14.61 -3.97
CA ASP A 152 12.29 14.13 -3.16
C ASP A 152 13.50 13.73 -4.02
N THR A 153 13.27 13.32 -5.27
CA THR A 153 14.33 12.79 -6.14
C THR A 153 14.84 13.81 -7.18
N CYS A 154 14.27 14.98 -7.19
CA CYS A 154 14.75 16.08 -8.05
C CYS A 154 15.99 16.76 -7.48
#